data_19add76defc05915a6194595cf52ae3e
#
_entry.id   19add76defc05915a6194595cf52ae3e
#
_cell.length_a   1.000
_cell.length_b   1.000
_cell.length_c   1.000
_cell.angle_alpha   90.00
_cell.angle_beta   90.00
_cell.angle_gamma   90.00
#
_symmetry.space_group_name_H-M   'P 1'
#
loop_
_entity.id
_entity.type
_entity.pdbx_description
1 polymer ?
#
loop_
_entity_poly.entity_id
_entity_poly.type
_entity_poly.pdbx_seq_one_letter_code
_entity_poly.pdbx_strand_id
1 'polypeptide(L)'
;NLALLKEEQNAPIRLVGNVWQVISKINLWDLIANKISIPQIDKLKPILLDVFKEIDPTWNITANERWFPHDKEIKYSSSIRESIADTLVLISVFGKDNMTYSSDINITISYWLKELFEINLNVEAWYSYGNQISLLAEASPISFLTALEKTLENQSITQIQELFEDAGDMGGCFHCNLLWALERISWNHELLPRIVLVLADLST
;
A
#
# COMPACT_ATOMS: atom_id res chain seq x y z
N ASN A 1 -7.65 26.61 3.14
CA ASN A 1 -6.62 27.29 2.35
C ASN A 1 -5.26 26.84 2.85
N LEU A 2 -4.42 26.25 1.98
CA LEU A 2 -3.09 25.74 2.36
C LEU A 2 -2.19 26.83 2.98
N ALA A 3 -2.37 28.09 2.58
CA ALA A 3 -1.60 29.20 3.12
C ALA A 3 -1.81 29.38 4.64
N LEU A 4 -2.99 29.07 5.18
CA LEU A 4 -3.26 29.19 6.61
C LEU A 4 -2.54 28.09 7.41
N LEU A 5 -2.40 26.91 6.83
CA LEU A 5 -1.68 25.79 7.49
C LEU A 5 -0.16 26.03 7.58
N LYS A 6 0.38 26.95 6.77
CA LYS A 6 1.82 27.34 6.81
C LYS A 6 2.15 28.22 8.03
N GLU A 7 1.18 28.91 8.58
CA GLU A 7 1.37 29.90 9.67
C GLU A 7 1.28 29.26 11.06
N GLU A 8 0.87 27.98 11.14
CA GLU A 8 0.82 27.22 12.39
C GLU A 8 2.23 27.04 12.99
N GLN A 9 2.31 27.10 14.30
CA GLN A 9 3.53 26.71 15.03
C GLN A 9 3.71 25.19 14.86
N ASN A 10 4.75 24.75 14.18
CA ASN A 10 4.94 23.38 13.67
C ASN A 10 4.06 23.05 12.44
N ALA A 11 4.04 23.98 11.48
CA ALA A 11 3.26 23.82 10.25
C ALA A 11 3.47 22.42 9.61
N PRO A 12 2.39 21.64 9.38
CA PRO A 12 2.50 20.28 8.81
C PRO A 12 2.87 20.30 7.33
N ILE A 13 2.84 21.48 6.70
CA ILE A 13 3.20 21.68 5.31
C ILE A 13 4.12 22.90 5.18
N ARG A 14 4.95 22.88 4.17
CA ARG A 14 5.76 24.05 3.79
C ARG A 14 5.78 24.25 2.28
N LEU A 15 5.99 25.47 1.86
CA LEU A 15 6.22 25.80 0.46
C LEU A 15 7.73 25.81 0.19
N VAL A 16 8.18 24.97 -0.74
CA VAL A 16 9.58 24.92 -1.20
C VAL A 16 9.59 25.28 -2.68
N GLY A 17 10.09 26.48 -2.99
CA GLY A 17 9.89 27.06 -4.32
C GLY A 17 8.39 27.25 -4.60
N ASN A 18 7.86 26.55 -5.61
CA ASN A 18 6.46 26.57 -5.99
C ASN A 18 5.71 25.28 -5.63
N VAL A 19 6.33 24.39 -4.83
CA VAL A 19 5.75 23.08 -4.50
C VAL A 19 5.43 23.02 -3.00
N TRP A 20 4.21 22.62 -2.68
CA TRP A 20 3.82 22.31 -1.31
C TRP A 20 4.34 20.93 -0.90
N GLN A 21 5.07 20.88 0.20
CA GLN A 21 5.56 19.64 0.80
C GLN A 21 4.84 19.36 2.12
N VAL A 22 4.42 18.13 2.32
CA VAL A 22 3.91 17.63 3.60
C VAL A 22 5.10 17.27 4.48
N ILE A 23 5.20 17.90 5.65
CA ILE A 23 6.26 17.67 6.64
C ILE A 23 5.83 16.61 7.66
N SER A 24 4.58 16.68 8.09
CA SER A 24 3.99 15.73 9.02
C SER A 24 2.61 15.32 8.51
N LYS A 25 2.49 14.06 8.04
CA LYS A 25 1.24 13.49 7.53
C LYS A 25 0.17 13.43 8.64
N ILE A 26 0.56 13.04 9.86
CA ILE A 26 -0.34 12.93 11.01
C ILE A 26 -0.85 14.30 11.45
N ASN A 27 0.04 15.29 11.62
CA ASN A 27 -0.39 16.63 12.01
C ASN A 27 -1.29 17.29 10.95
N LEU A 28 -1.01 17.03 9.66
CA LEU A 28 -1.89 17.48 8.59
C LEU A 28 -3.25 16.82 8.69
N TRP A 29 -3.30 15.50 8.92
CA TRP A 29 -4.53 14.75 9.08
C TRP A 29 -5.39 15.29 10.21
N ASP A 30 -4.81 15.52 11.39
CA ASP A 30 -5.52 16.07 12.55
C ASP A 30 -6.19 17.43 12.28
N LEU A 31 -5.59 18.25 11.42
CA LEU A 31 -6.11 19.56 11.04
C LEU A 31 -7.22 19.52 9.99
N ILE A 32 -7.23 18.49 9.12
CA ILE A 32 -8.13 18.45 7.97
C ILE A 32 -9.18 17.34 8.02
N ALA A 33 -8.97 16.27 8.79
CA ALA A 33 -9.82 15.08 8.76
C ALA A 33 -11.31 15.39 9.01
N ASN A 34 -11.60 16.28 9.97
CA ASN A 34 -12.96 16.70 10.31
C ASN A 34 -13.63 17.57 9.23
N LYS A 35 -12.88 18.00 8.20
CA LYS A 35 -13.35 18.82 7.07
C LYS A 35 -13.54 17.99 5.81
N ILE A 36 -13.12 16.71 5.82
CA ILE A 36 -13.25 15.82 4.68
C ILE A 36 -14.58 15.12 4.75
N SER A 37 -15.39 15.25 3.71
CA SER A 37 -16.68 14.59 3.59
C SER A 37 -16.57 13.20 2.97
N ILE A 38 -17.52 12.31 3.26
CA ILE A 38 -17.57 10.95 2.66
C ILE A 38 -17.56 11.01 1.12
N PRO A 39 -18.34 11.87 0.42
CA PRO A 39 -18.25 11.95 -1.03
C PRO A 39 -16.88 12.38 -1.58
N GLN A 40 -16.05 13.05 -0.77
CA GLN A 40 -14.66 13.35 -1.16
C GLN A 40 -13.78 12.13 -1.03
N ILE A 41 -13.99 11.33 0.02
CA ILE A 41 -13.28 10.05 0.21
C ILE A 41 -13.66 9.07 -0.90
N ASP A 42 -14.94 8.94 -1.25
CA ASP A 42 -15.41 8.02 -2.29
C ASP A 42 -14.74 8.25 -3.64
N LYS A 43 -14.29 9.48 -3.93
CA LYS A 43 -13.50 9.78 -5.14
C LYS A 43 -12.11 9.12 -5.14
N LEU A 44 -11.62 8.72 -3.99
CA LEU A 44 -10.32 8.04 -3.88
C LEU A 44 -10.39 6.60 -4.41
N LYS A 45 -11.55 5.91 -4.28
CA LYS A 45 -11.71 4.53 -4.71
C LYS A 45 -11.33 4.29 -6.19
N PRO A 46 -11.92 5.00 -7.16
CA PRO A 46 -11.56 4.80 -8.56
C PRO A 46 -10.09 5.12 -8.85
N ILE A 47 -9.50 6.08 -8.15
CA ILE A 47 -8.09 6.44 -8.28
C ILE A 47 -7.22 5.29 -7.72
N LEU A 48 -7.54 4.78 -6.54
CA LEU A 48 -6.88 3.62 -5.94
C LEU A 48 -6.85 2.43 -6.91
N LEU A 49 -8.01 2.06 -7.44
CA LEU A 49 -8.11 0.93 -8.35
C LEU A 49 -7.37 1.18 -9.67
N ASP A 50 -7.42 2.39 -10.24
CA ASP A 50 -6.71 2.70 -11.48
C ASP A 50 -5.19 2.66 -11.31
N VAL A 51 -4.69 3.14 -10.16
CA VAL A 51 -3.26 3.21 -9.87
C VAL A 51 -2.67 1.84 -9.51
N PHE A 52 -3.39 1.02 -8.73
CA PHE A 52 -2.84 -0.24 -8.20
C PHE A 52 -3.24 -1.50 -8.97
N LYS A 53 -4.19 -1.43 -9.90
CA LYS A 53 -4.44 -2.54 -10.84
C LYS A 53 -3.37 -2.67 -11.93
N GLU A 54 -2.53 -1.65 -12.10
CA GLU A 54 -1.46 -1.65 -13.08
C GLU A 54 -0.40 -2.69 -12.71
N ILE A 55 -0.13 -3.59 -13.65
CA ILE A 55 0.96 -4.57 -13.52
C ILE A 55 2.27 -3.91 -13.92
N ASP A 56 3.27 -4.04 -13.05
CA ASP A 56 4.61 -3.52 -13.32
C ASP A 56 5.22 -4.28 -14.52
N PRO A 57 5.51 -3.60 -15.62
CA PRO A 57 6.04 -4.26 -16.81
C PRO A 57 7.45 -4.84 -16.59
N THR A 58 8.13 -4.47 -15.51
CA THR A 58 9.45 -5.02 -15.15
C THR A 58 9.36 -6.44 -14.60
N TRP A 59 8.16 -6.90 -14.23
CA TRP A 59 7.93 -8.30 -13.87
C TRP A 59 8.48 -9.27 -14.95
N ASN A 60 8.22 -8.97 -16.22
CA ASN A 60 8.64 -9.79 -17.36
C ASN A 60 10.12 -9.60 -17.75
N ILE A 61 10.92 -8.90 -16.96
CA ILE A 61 12.36 -8.71 -17.15
C ILE A 61 13.06 -9.59 -16.13
N THR A 62 14.13 -10.29 -16.58
CA THR A 62 14.90 -11.12 -15.65
C THR A 62 15.48 -10.28 -14.49
N ALA A 63 15.60 -10.86 -13.31
CA ALA A 63 16.05 -10.16 -12.12
C ALA A 63 17.36 -9.37 -12.35
N ASN A 64 18.32 -9.96 -13.08
CA ASN A 64 19.60 -9.34 -13.39
C ASN A 64 19.50 -8.18 -14.40
N GLU A 65 18.46 -8.15 -15.22
CA GLU A 65 18.28 -7.12 -16.26
C GLU A 65 17.44 -5.94 -15.78
N ARG A 66 16.68 -6.08 -14.69
CA ARG A 66 15.81 -5.01 -14.14
C ARG A 66 16.57 -3.72 -13.77
N TRP A 67 17.87 -3.82 -13.54
CA TRP A 67 18.76 -2.69 -13.19
C TRP A 67 19.20 -1.84 -14.36
N PHE A 68 19.14 -2.41 -15.56
CA PHE A 68 19.54 -1.65 -16.73
C PHE A 68 18.40 -0.74 -17.18
N PRO A 69 18.74 0.43 -17.76
CA PRO A 69 17.74 1.29 -18.36
C PRO A 69 16.90 0.51 -19.38
N HIS A 70 15.57 0.56 -19.23
CA HIS A 70 14.63 -0.06 -20.18
C HIS A 70 13.49 0.93 -20.45
N ASP A 71 12.83 0.76 -21.59
CA ASP A 71 11.72 1.63 -22.03
C ASP A 71 10.37 1.30 -21.32
N LYS A 72 10.40 0.39 -20.34
CA LYS A 72 9.22 -0.04 -19.62
C LYS A 72 9.07 0.77 -18.33
N GLU A 73 8.09 1.64 -18.30
CA GLU A 73 7.79 2.47 -17.12
C GLU A 73 6.37 2.22 -16.63
N ILE A 74 6.20 2.29 -15.31
CA ILE A 74 4.89 2.33 -14.68
C ILE A 74 4.29 3.72 -14.94
N LYS A 75 3.01 3.77 -15.32
CA LYS A 75 2.26 5.00 -15.61
C LYS A 75 2.26 5.98 -14.44
N TYR A 76 2.12 5.45 -13.22
CA TYR A 76 2.04 6.25 -12.01
C TYR A 76 3.33 6.18 -11.20
N SER A 77 3.89 7.35 -10.87
CA SER A 77 5.13 7.43 -10.08
C SER A 77 4.99 6.80 -8.70
N SER A 78 6.12 6.35 -8.14
CA SER A 78 6.18 5.82 -6.76
C SER A 78 5.63 6.80 -5.74
N SER A 79 5.85 8.11 -5.91
CA SER A 79 5.34 9.14 -5.01
C SER A 79 3.81 9.23 -5.01
N ILE A 80 3.16 9.06 -6.17
CA ILE A 80 1.68 9.02 -6.25
C ILE A 80 1.17 7.77 -5.55
N ARG A 81 1.77 6.61 -5.84
CA ARG A 81 1.40 5.32 -5.24
C ARG A 81 1.56 5.37 -3.71
N GLU A 82 2.69 5.88 -3.21
CA GLU A 82 2.94 6.07 -1.79
C GLU A 82 1.92 7.01 -1.14
N SER A 83 1.64 8.16 -1.76
CA SER A 83 0.69 9.12 -1.21
C SER A 83 -0.73 8.56 -1.09
N ILE A 84 -1.16 7.71 -2.04
CA ILE A 84 -2.46 7.04 -1.97
C ILE A 84 -2.44 6.00 -0.84
N ALA A 85 -1.42 5.16 -0.76
CA ALA A 85 -1.30 4.15 0.28
C ALA A 85 -1.25 4.77 1.69
N ASP A 86 -0.46 5.82 1.89
CA ASP A 86 -0.45 6.61 3.14
C ASP A 86 -1.83 7.17 3.50
N THR A 87 -2.54 7.70 2.50
CA THR A 87 -3.89 8.25 2.72
C THR A 87 -4.85 7.17 3.16
N LEU A 88 -4.77 5.96 2.59
CA LEU A 88 -5.58 4.83 3.02
C LEU A 88 -5.29 4.43 4.48
N VAL A 89 -4.01 4.39 4.87
CA VAL A 89 -3.61 4.14 6.27
C VAL A 89 -4.19 5.21 7.20
N LEU A 90 -4.03 6.50 6.87
CA LEU A 90 -4.58 7.58 7.69
C LEU A 90 -6.10 7.47 7.87
N ILE A 91 -6.83 7.17 6.79
CA ILE A 91 -8.29 7.00 6.85
C ILE A 91 -8.67 5.76 7.66
N SER A 92 -8.01 4.62 7.46
CA SER A 92 -8.39 3.36 8.11
C SER A 92 -8.03 3.33 9.60
N VAL A 93 -6.88 3.91 9.98
CA VAL A 93 -6.37 3.89 11.35
C VAL A 93 -6.94 5.04 12.18
N PHE A 94 -6.97 6.25 11.64
CA PHE A 94 -7.33 7.47 12.38
C PHE A 94 -8.69 8.04 11.98
N GLY A 95 -9.33 7.53 10.92
CA GLY A 95 -10.58 8.09 10.40
C GLY A 95 -11.73 8.00 11.40
N LYS A 96 -11.81 6.93 12.18
CA LYS A 96 -12.86 6.73 13.19
C LYS A 96 -12.88 7.82 14.24
N ASP A 97 -11.71 8.27 14.70
CA ASP A 97 -11.60 9.22 15.80
C ASP A 97 -11.66 10.67 15.36
N ASN A 98 -11.23 10.96 14.13
CA ASN A 98 -11.01 12.31 13.63
C ASN A 98 -12.06 12.80 12.62
N MET A 99 -12.86 11.88 12.04
CA MET A 99 -13.86 12.25 11.03
C MET A 99 -15.26 12.36 11.66
N THR A 100 -15.94 13.46 11.37
CA THR A 100 -17.23 13.82 12.00
C THR A 100 -18.39 12.86 11.65
N TYR A 101 -18.26 11.99 10.62
CA TYR A 101 -19.42 11.33 10.01
C TYR A 101 -19.31 9.82 9.75
N SER A 102 -18.31 9.11 10.27
CA SER A 102 -18.20 7.69 9.93
C SER A 102 -17.56 6.86 11.05
N SER A 103 -18.39 6.14 11.77
CA SER A 103 -17.94 5.05 12.66
C SER A 103 -17.32 3.88 11.91
N ASP A 104 -17.56 3.74 10.59
CA ASP A 104 -17.25 2.53 9.81
C ASP A 104 -16.38 2.79 8.58
N ILE A 105 -15.66 3.90 8.55
CA ILE A 105 -14.82 4.26 7.40
C ILE A 105 -13.71 3.24 7.16
N ASN A 106 -13.15 2.66 8.20
CA ASN A 106 -12.17 1.59 8.12
C ASN A 106 -12.73 0.34 7.40
N ILE A 107 -14.02 0.03 7.62
CA ILE A 107 -14.71 -1.06 6.92
C ILE A 107 -14.81 -0.73 5.42
N THR A 108 -15.13 0.51 5.09
CA THR A 108 -15.19 0.97 3.68
C THR A 108 -13.83 0.80 2.99
N ILE A 109 -12.74 1.23 3.63
CA ILE A 109 -11.39 1.04 3.09
C ILE A 109 -11.04 -0.44 2.94
N SER A 110 -11.44 -1.27 3.91
CA SER A 110 -11.23 -2.73 3.85
C SER A 110 -11.95 -3.35 2.65
N TYR A 111 -13.17 -2.92 2.31
CA TYR A 111 -13.86 -3.36 1.10
C TYR A 111 -13.16 -2.93 -0.19
N TRP A 112 -12.63 -1.70 -0.25
CA TRP A 112 -11.90 -1.23 -1.43
C TRP A 112 -10.61 -2.02 -1.64
N LEU A 113 -9.87 -2.28 -0.56
CA LEU A 113 -8.64 -3.08 -0.63
C LEU A 113 -8.94 -4.54 -0.93
N LYS A 114 -10.04 -5.10 -0.39
CA LYS A 114 -10.48 -6.43 -0.79
C LYS A 114 -10.76 -6.51 -2.29
N GLU A 115 -11.51 -5.54 -2.83
CA GLU A 115 -11.78 -5.47 -4.28
C GLU A 115 -10.49 -5.34 -5.09
N LEU A 116 -9.55 -4.47 -4.67
CA LEU A 116 -8.26 -4.33 -5.32
C LEU A 116 -7.50 -5.66 -5.38
N PHE A 117 -7.38 -6.35 -4.27
CA PHE A 117 -6.64 -7.61 -4.18
C PHE A 117 -7.33 -8.73 -4.97
N GLU A 118 -8.67 -8.74 -5.03
CA GLU A 118 -9.44 -9.76 -5.76
C GLU A 118 -9.46 -9.55 -7.29
N ILE A 119 -9.10 -8.37 -7.80
CA ILE A 119 -8.97 -8.12 -9.24
C ILE A 119 -7.90 -9.03 -9.86
N ASN A 120 -6.77 -9.20 -9.18
CA ASN A 120 -5.66 -10.00 -9.65
C ASN A 120 -5.04 -10.77 -8.46
N LEU A 121 -5.43 -12.03 -8.28
CA LEU A 121 -4.84 -12.93 -7.28
C LEU A 121 -3.67 -13.70 -7.90
N ASN A 122 -2.68 -13.00 -8.43
CA ASN A 122 -1.48 -13.58 -9.04
C ASN A 122 -0.20 -12.92 -8.52
N VAL A 123 0.92 -13.59 -8.69
CA VAL A 123 2.23 -13.12 -8.20
C VAL A 123 2.67 -11.81 -8.85
N GLU A 124 2.28 -11.57 -10.10
CA GLU A 124 2.58 -10.33 -10.83
C GLU A 124 1.95 -9.09 -10.17
N ALA A 125 0.72 -9.23 -9.67
CA ALA A 125 0.05 -8.16 -8.94
C ALA A 125 0.76 -7.89 -7.60
N TRP A 126 1.15 -8.94 -6.88
CA TRP A 126 1.91 -8.79 -5.64
C TRP A 126 3.24 -8.08 -5.87
N TYR A 127 3.99 -8.47 -6.90
CA TYR A 127 5.20 -7.77 -7.31
C TYR A 127 4.91 -6.29 -7.61
N SER A 128 3.82 -6.01 -8.32
CA SER A 128 3.46 -4.66 -8.80
C SER A 128 3.04 -3.71 -7.67
N TYR A 129 2.61 -4.23 -6.50
CA TYR A 129 2.38 -3.36 -5.34
C TYR A 129 3.67 -2.76 -4.79
N GLY A 130 4.82 -3.39 -5.02
CA GLY A 130 6.14 -2.86 -4.72
C GLY A 130 6.31 -2.46 -3.24
N ASN A 131 6.94 -1.34 -3.01
CA ASN A 131 7.21 -0.82 -1.67
C ASN A 131 5.93 -0.40 -0.91
N GLN A 132 4.80 -0.23 -1.59
CA GLN A 132 3.55 0.18 -0.97
C GLN A 132 2.79 -0.97 -0.30
N ILE A 133 3.23 -2.21 -0.51
CA ILE A 133 2.56 -3.41 0.03
C ILE A 133 2.41 -3.37 1.55
N SER A 134 3.40 -2.85 2.28
CA SER A 134 3.34 -2.69 3.74
C SER A 134 2.26 -1.71 4.19
N LEU A 135 2.06 -0.62 3.45
CA LEU A 135 1.02 0.37 3.74
C LEU A 135 -0.37 -0.18 3.42
N LEU A 136 -0.50 -0.91 2.30
CA LEU A 136 -1.76 -1.57 1.94
C LEU A 136 -2.16 -2.64 2.96
N ALA A 137 -1.17 -3.41 3.46
CA ALA A 137 -1.38 -4.38 4.53
C ALA A 137 -1.83 -3.72 5.85
N GLU A 138 -1.19 -2.60 6.23
CA GLU A 138 -1.58 -1.85 7.42
C GLU A 138 -2.98 -1.24 7.31
N ALA A 139 -3.34 -0.72 6.14
CA ALA A 139 -4.66 -0.13 5.90
C ALA A 139 -5.79 -1.16 5.98
N SER A 140 -5.58 -2.43 5.63
CA SER A 140 -6.54 -3.51 5.80
C SER A 140 -5.85 -4.88 5.98
N PRO A 141 -5.40 -5.20 7.20
CA PRO A 141 -4.66 -6.43 7.47
C PRO A 141 -5.42 -7.71 7.12
N ILE A 142 -6.73 -7.73 7.40
CA ILE A 142 -7.56 -8.91 7.13
C ILE A 142 -7.74 -9.14 5.62
N SER A 143 -8.02 -8.07 4.85
CA SER A 143 -8.17 -8.18 3.39
C SER A 143 -6.85 -8.61 2.75
N PHE A 144 -5.73 -8.05 3.21
CA PHE A 144 -4.40 -8.40 2.76
C PHE A 144 -4.08 -9.89 3.00
N LEU A 145 -4.21 -10.38 4.24
CA LEU A 145 -3.94 -11.78 4.57
C LEU A 145 -4.84 -12.74 3.80
N THR A 146 -6.14 -12.43 3.72
CA THR A 146 -7.08 -13.28 2.99
C THR A 146 -6.75 -13.38 1.50
N ALA A 147 -6.30 -12.29 0.90
CA ALA A 147 -5.89 -12.31 -0.51
C ALA A 147 -4.56 -13.05 -0.71
N LEU A 148 -3.60 -12.90 0.21
CA LEU A 148 -2.32 -13.60 0.16
C LEU A 148 -2.52 -15.10 0.33
N GLU A 149 -3.30 -15.55 1.31
CA GLU A 149 -3.66 -16.95 1.52
C GLU A 149 -4.30 -17.55 0.25
N LYS A 150 -5.28 -16.87 -0.34
CA LYS A 150 -5.89 -17.31 -1.61
C LYS A 150 -4.89 -17.40 -2.76
N THR A 151 -3.91 -16.50 -2.80
CA THR A 151 -2.86 -16.56 -3.82
C THR A 151 -2.00 -17.79 -3.62
N LEU A 152 -1.58 -18.07 -2.39
CA LEU A 152 -0.77 -19.25 -2.04
C LEU A 152 -1.51 -20.56 -2.34
N GLU A 153 -2.83 -20.60 -2.11
CA GLU A 153 -3.67 -21.77 -2.43
C GLU A 153 -3.83 -22.01 -3.94
N ASN A 154 -3.82 -20.95 -4.75
CA ASN A 154 -4.17 -21.03 -6.18
C ASN A 154 -2.96 -21.00 -7.14
N GLN A 155 -1.79 -20.60 -6.68
CA GLN A 155 -0.58 -20.52 -7.50
C GLN A 155 0.30 -21.76 -7.31
N SER A 156 1.07 -22.09 -8.34
CA SER A 156 2.08 -23.15 -8.21
C SER A 156 3.24 -22.65 -7.33
N ILE A 157 3.91 -23.57 -6.64
CA ILE A 157 5.12 -23.27 -5.84
C ILE A 157 6.15 -22.52 -6.69
N THR A 158 6.35 -22.92 -7.94
CA THR A 158 7.29 -22.26 -8.85
C THR A 158 6.96 -20.79 -9.08
N GLN A 159 5.68 -20.45 -9.26
CA GLN A 159 5.26 -19.05 -9.45
C GLN A 159 5.47 -18.22 -8.18
N ILE A 160 5.25 -18.82 -7.02
CA ILE A 160 5.50 -18.14 -5.74
C ILE A 160 7.00 -17.92 -5.54
N GLN A 161 7.83 -18.89 -5.90
CA GLN A 161 9.29 -18.78 -5.85
C GLN A 161 9.83 -17.63 -6.70
N GLU A 162 9.18 -17.27 -7.81
CA GLU A 162 9.56 -16.12 -8.65
C GLU A 162 9.53 -14.80 -7.86
N LEU A 163 8.66 -14.66 -6.81
CA LEU A 163 8.67 -13.50 -5.92
C LEU A 163 9.95 -13.42 -5.06
N PHE A 164 10.63 -14.56 -4.87
CA PHE A 164 11.82 -14.68 -4.03
C PHE A 164 13.11 -14.72 -4.85
N GLU A 165 13.02 -14.61 -6.18
CA GLU A 165 14.20 -14.48 -7.01
C GLU A 165 14.97 -13.22 -6.64
N ASP A 166 16.24 -13.41 -6.28
CA ASP A 166 17.12 -12.33 -5.88
C ASP A 166 17.64 -11.60 -7.13
N ALA A 167 17.53 -10.29 -7.15
CA ALA A 167 18.04 -9.47 -8.26
C ALA A 167 19.59 -9.31 -8.22
N GLY A 168 20.30 -10.20 -7.52
CA GLY A 168 21.75 -10.18 -7.35
C GLY A 168 22.23 -9.09 -6.37
N ASP A 169 23.55 -8.92 -6.26
CA ASP A 169 24.20 -8.05 -5.25
C ASP A 169 23.78 -6.57 -5.28
N MET A 170 23.18 -6.12 -6.36
CA MET A 170 22.75 -4.73 -6.56
C MET A 170 21.23 -4.58 -6.58
N GLY A 171 20.50 -5.65 -6.40
CA GLY A 171 19.07 -5.73 -6.61
C GLY A 171 18.19 -5.48 -5.40
N GLY A 172 17.04 -4.83 -5.64
CA GLY A 172 15.94 -4.77 -4.69
C GLY A 172 15.31 -6.16 -4.50
N CYS A 173 15.02 -6.49 -3.25
CA CYS A 173 14.44 -7.74 -2.85
C CYS A 173 12.93 -7.54 -2.67
N PHE A 174 12.11 -8.06 -3.59
CA PHE A 174 10.65 -7.94 -3.46
C PHE A 174 10.13 -8.68 -2.22
N HIS A 175 10.67 -9.86 -1.95
CA HIS A 175 10.24 -10.64 -0.79
C HIS A 175 10.45 -9.89 0.54
N CYS A 176 11.47 -9.03 0.64
CA CYS A 176 11.66 -8.18 1.81
C CYS A 176 10.43 -7.30 2.08
N ASN A 177 9.85 -6.70 1.04
CA ASN A 177 8.66 -5.86 1.19
C ASN A 177 7.45 -6.66 1.68
N LEU A 178 7.28 -7.88 1.18
CA LEU A 178 6.22 -8.79 1.61
C LEU A 178 6.44 -9.23 3.08
N LEU A 179 7.67 -9.60 3.44
CA LEU A 179 8.01 -9.98 4.82
C LEU A 179 7.81 -8.81 5.79
N TRP A 180 8.21 -7.60 5.41
CA TRP A 180 7.96 -6.39 6.22
C TRP A 180 6.46 -6.07 6.34
N ALA A 181 5.67 -6.35 5.31
CA ALA A 181 4.23 -6.21 5.42
C ALA A 181 3.65 -7.18 6.46
N LEU A 182 4.08 -8.45 6.43
CA LEU A 182 3.68 -9.47 7.41
C LEU A 182 4.17 -9.12 8.83
N GLU A 183 5.42 -8.68 8.97
CA GLU A 183 5.94 -8.20 10.25
C GLU A 183 5.10 -7.07 10.81
N ARG A 184 4.79 -6.05 9.99
CA ARG A 184 4.02 -4.87 10.42
C ARG A 184 2.65 -5.24 10.98
N ILE A 185 1.95 -6.17 10.37
CA ILE A 185 0.62 -6.61 10.83
C ILE A 185 0.67 -7.67 11.93
N SER A 186 1.82 -8.30 12.19
CA SER A 186 2.00 -9.32 13.24
C SER A 186 1.90 -8.75 14.67
N TRP A 187 2.05 -7.44 14.83
CA TRP A 187 1.81 -6.76 16.11
C TRP A 187 0.34 -6.84 16.56
N ASN A 188 -0.59 -7.18 15.66
CA ASN A 188 -1.92 -7.59 16.03
C ASN A 188 -1.92 -9.09 16.36
N HIS A 189 -1.98 -9.42 17.67
CA HIS A 189 -1.90 -10.80 18.17
C HIS A 189 -3.01 -11.72 17.63
N GLU A 190 -4.16 -11.17 17.23
CA GLU A 190 -5.26 -11.96 16.62
C GLU A 190 -4.89 -12.48 15.23
N LEU A 191 -4.00 -11.79 14.53
CA LEU A 191 -3.56 -12.17 13.18
C LEU A 191 -2.32 -13.07 13.18
N LEU A 192 -1.58 -13.11 14.29
CA LEU A 192 -0.31 -13.84 14.38
C LEU A 192 -0.40 -15.31 13.96
N PRO A 193 -1.43 -16.10 14.35
CA PRO A 193 -1.54 -17.49 13.89
C PRO A 193 -1.64 -17.64 12.37
N ARG A 194 -2.39 -16.76 11.72
CA ARG A 194 -2.53 -16.75 10.25
C ARG A 194 -1.20 -16.39 9.58
N ILE A 195 -0.49 -15.39 10.12
CA ILE A 195 0.81 -14.96 9.59
C ILE A 195 1.84 -16.08 9.68
N VAL A 196 1.86 -16.83 10.79
CA VAL A 196 2.76 -17.99 10.96
C VAL A 196 2.48 -19.06 9.90
N LEU A 197 1.21 -19.34 9.60
CA LEU A 197 0.84 -20.29 8.54
C LEU A 197 1.29 -19.79 7.17
N VAL A 198 1.03 -18.53 6.83
CA VAL A 198 1.50 -17.91 5.59
C VAL A 198 3.03 -17.99 5.46
N LEU A 199 3.79 -17.72 6.53
CA LEU A 199 5.25 -17.83 6.50
C LEU A 199 5.70 -19.28 6.32
N ALA A 200 5.00 -20.27 6.90
CA ALA A 200 5.28 -21.67 6.68
C ALA A 200 5.06 -22.05 5.21
N ASP A 201 3.97 -21.63 4.60
CA ASP A 201 3.66 -21.89 3.19
C ASP A 201 4.68 -21.22 2.24
N LEU A 202 5.15 -20.02 2.58
CA LEU A 202 6.20 -19.31 1.81
C LEU A 202 7.58 -19.95 1.94
N SER A 203 7.82 -20.80 2.96
CA SER A 203 9.12 -21.42 3.23
C SER A 203 9.31 -22.80 2.58
N THR A 204 8.26 -23.34 1.96
CA THR A 204 8.26 -24.67 1.30
C THR A 204 8.61 -24.55 -0.17
#